data_4eb49ae06eb9f46f02f7607fcb512c34
#
_entry.id   4eb49ae06eb9f46f02f7607fcb512c34
#
_cell.length_a   1.000
_cell.length_b   1.000
_cell.length_c   1.000
_cell.angle_alpha   90.00
_cell.angle_beta   90.00
_cell.angle_gamma   90.00
#
_symmetry.space_group_name_H-M   'P 1'
#
loop_
_entity.id
_entity.type
_entity.pdbx_description
1 polymer ?
#
loop_
_entity_poly.entity_id
_entity_poly.type
_entity_poly.pdbx_seq_one_letter_code
_entity_poly.pdbx_strand_id
1 'polypeptide(L)'
;MEKRSRPRPPLAEIGITLAGIAVLAALVLSVPPLRDAANAAIHGDSAEVRRQLDSLGVAGPLLILALALIHAVVFYPAEIVDAAAGFVYGFFPALLLMMAGWLFSGLICFAIGHSVARPLLDRWLGEERFERIEAMIERGGAPLLLAMRLIPIVPFSLVSYAAGAARVPPWRFAWTTALGYLPITVISVYFGTRLEGLSLTDPLVLGSAAALLLLLLGGHWVVRRQSARIAP
;
A
#
# COMPACT_ATOMS: atom_id res chain seq x y z
N MET A 1 -41.06 3.26 -4.07
CA MET A 1 -40.49 3.00 -2.72
C MET A 1 -39.03 2.64 -2.89
N GLU A 2 -38.17 3.62 -2.77
CA GLU A 2 -36.72 3.52 -2.98
C GLU A 2 -36.11 2.87 -1.74
N LYS A 3 -35.59 1.64 -1.91
CA LYS A 3 -34.91 0.90 -0.86
C LYS A 3 -33.53 1.56 -0.64
N ARG A 4 -33.47 2.59 0.20
CA ARG A 4 -32.20 3.15 0.69
C ARG A 4 -31.38 2.00 1.31
N SER A 5 -30.36 1.56 0.62
CA SER A 5 -29.37 0.61 1.15
C SER A 5 -28.69 1.27 2.35
N ARG A 6 -28.94 0.74 3.55
CA ARG A 6 -28.26 1.18 4.77
C ARG A 6 -26.74 1.02 4.57
N PRO A 7 -25.93 2.03 4.90
CA PRO A 7 -24.48 1.86 4.89
C PRO A 7 -24.15 0.69 5.83
N ARG A 8 -23.38 -0.28 5.33
CA ARG A 8 -22.89 -1.38 6.16
C ARG A 8 -22.02 -0.80 7.26
N PRO A 9 -22.08 -1.32 8.50
CA PRO A 9 -21.26 -0.83 9.59
C PRO A 9 -19.78 -1.02 9.27
N PRO A 10 -18.88 -0.12 9.73
CA PRO A 10 -17.42 -0.19 9.51
C PRO A 10 -16.77 -1.44 10.12
N LEU A 11 -17.55 -2.30 10.79
CA LEU A 11 -17.12 -3.52 11.48
C LEU A 11 -16.44 -4.54 10.55
N ALA A 12 -16.84 -4.63 9.29
CA ALA A 12 -16.22 -5.54 8.34
C ALA A 12 -14.81 -5.08 7.93
N GLU A 13 -14.62 -3.78 7.72
CA GLU A 13 -13.32 -3.18 7.40
C GLU A 13 -12.36 -3.28 8.58
N ILE A 14 -12.86 -3.00 9.79
CA ILE A 14 -12.11 -3.18 11.04
C ILE A 14 -11.71 -4.66 11.21
N GLY A 15 -12.62 -5.60 10.95
CA GLY A 15 -12.36 -7.03 11.03
C GLY A 15 -11.26 -7.50 10.08
N ILE A 16 -11.26 -7.03 8.83
CA ILE A 16 -10.22 -7.35 7.83
C ILE A 16 -8.87 -6.78 8.25
N THR A 17 -8.84 -5.54 8.74
CA THR A 17 -7.61 -4.90 9.21
C THR A 17 -7.05 -5.62 10.44
N LEU A 18 -7.89 -5.97 11.41
CA LEU A 18 -7.48 -6.73 12.58
C LEU A 18 -6.97 -8.13 12.23
N ALA A 19 -7.64 -8.81 11.30
CA ALA A 19 -7.18 -10.10 10.78
C ALA A 19 -5.81 -9.97 10.09
N GLY A 20 -5.60 -8.90 9.32
CA GLY A 20 -4.32 -8.60 8.69
C GLY A 20 -3.20 -8.37 9.71
N ILE A 21 -3.46 -7.56 10.72
CA ILE A 21 -2.52 -7.32 11.83
C ILE A 21 -2.22 -8.63 12.57
N ALA A 22 -3.24 -9.47 12.83
CA ALA A 22 -3.05 -10.74 13.48
C ALA A 22 -2.18 -11.72 12.66
N VAL A 23 -2.36 -11.76 11.33
CA VAL A 23 -1.54 -12.56 10.43
C VAL A 23 -0.09 -12.08 10.43
N LEU A 24 0.13 -10.75 10.36
CA LEU A 24 1.48 -10.18 10.45
C LEU A 24 2.14 -10.46 11.80
N ALA A 25 1.40 -10.30 12.89
CA ALA A 25 1.89 -10.62 14.23
C ALA A 25 2.24 -12.11 14.36
N ALA A 26 1.40 -13.01 13.86
CA ALA A 26 1.66 -14.44 13.84
C ALA A 26 2.91 -14.78 13.04
N LEU A 27 3.12 -14.13 11.88
CA LEU A 27 4.34 -14.29 11.07
C LEU A 27 5.58 -13.84 11.84
N VAL A 28 5.55 -12.65 12.42
CA VAL A 28 6.66 -12.11 13.22
C VAL A 28 6.99 -13.04 14.40
N LEU A 29 5.99 -13.53 15.11
CA LEU A 29 6.19 -14.40 16.27
C LEU A 29 6.66 -15.81 15.87
N SER A 30 6.31 -16.29 14.68
CA SER A 30 6.66 -17.63 14.19
C SER A 30 8.08 -17.74 13.64
N VAL A 31 8.69 -16.62 13.22
CA VAL A 31 10.03 -16.59 12.63
C VAL A 31 10.99 -16.01 13.67
N PRO A 32 11.90 -16.84 14.27
CA PRO A 32 12.77 -16.39 15.38
C PRO A 32 13.51 -15.08 15.10
N PRO A 33 14.21 -14.89 13.97
CA PRO A 33 14.89 -13.62 13.69
C PRO A 33 13.96 -12.41 13.67
N LEU A 34 12.71 -12.55 13.19
CA LEU A 34 11.74 -11.44 13.17
C LEU A 34 11.24 -11.13 14.57
N ARG A 35 10.99 -12.14 15.39
CA ARG A 35 10.58 -11.97 16.78
C ARG A 35 11.68 -11.28 17.59
N ASP A 36 12.92 -11.72 17.41
CA ASP A 36 14.06 -11.17 18.13
C ASP A 36 14.40 -9.75 17.66
N ALA A 37 14.25 -9.46 16.36
CA ALA A 37 14.31 -8.11 15.81
C ALA A 37 13.20 -7.20 16.37
N ALA A 38 11.97 -7.69 16.47
CA ALA A 38 10.86 -6.93 17.05
C ALA A 38 11.10 -6.62 18.54
N ASN A 39 11.62 -7.59 19.28
CA ASN A 39 12.00 -7.38 20.69
C ASN A 39 13.13 -6.35 20.82
N ALA A 40 14.17 -6.43 20.00
CA ALA A 40 15.25 -5.46 19.95
C ALA A 40 14.74 -4.04 19.61
N ALA A 41 13.79 -3.94 18.65
CA ALA A 41 13.19 -2.66 18.28
C ALA A 41 12.42 -2.00 19.44
N ILE A 42 11.70 -2.77 20.25
CA ILE A 42 11.01 -2.28 21.45
C ILE A 42 12.00 -1.70 22.45
N HIS A 43 13.22 -2.26 22.52
CA HIS A 43 14.28 -1.78 23.42
C HIS A 43 15.18 -0.71 22.79
N GLY A 44 14.91 -0.30 21.54
CA GLY A 44 15.69 0.72 20.83
C GLY A 44 17.07 0.26 20.36
N ASP A 45 17.31 -1.06 20.31
CA ASP A 45 18.58 -1.64 19.86
C ASP A 45 18.54 -1.87 18.33
N SER A 46 18.84 -0.80 17.58
CA SER A 46 18.86 -0.83 16.12
C SER A 46 19.94 -1.76 15.53
N ALA A 47 21.07 -1.90 16.23
CA ALA A 47 22.15 -2.78 15.79
C ALA A 47 21.72 -4.25 15.87
N GLU A 48 21.04 -4.64 16.95
CA GLU A 48 20.48 -5.97 17.10
C GLU A 48 19.37 -6.23 16.09
N VAL A 49 18.46 -5.26 15.84
CA VAL A 49 17.42 -5.36 14.80
C VAL A 49 18.08 -5.70 13.46
N ARG A 50 19.09 -4.93 13.06
CA ARG A 50 19.81 -5.16 11.80
C ARG A 50 20.44 -6.55 11.76
N ARG A 51 21.14 -6.94 12.82
CA ARG A 51 21.82 -8.25 12.91
C ARG A 51 20.82 -9.41 12.74
N GLN A 52 19.66 -9.33 13.39
CA GLN A 52 18.63 -10.35 13.28
C GLN A 52 18.04 -10.43 11.88
N LEU A 53 17.78 -9.30 11.26
CA LEU A 53 17.24 -9.24 9.89
C LEU A 53 18.29 -9.68 8.85
N ASP A 54 19.56 -9.33 9.02
CA ASP A 54 20.67 -9.79 8.16
C ASP A 54 20.88 -11.31 8.26
N SER A 55 20.57 -11.91 9.43
CA SER A 55 20.66 -13.36 9.62
C SER A 55 19.70 -14.15 8.72
N LEU A 56 18.65 -13.51 8.21
CA LEU A 56 17.74 -14.10 7.23
C LEU A 56 18.41 -14.35 5.86
N GLY A 57 19.53 -13.69 5.57
CA GLY A 57 20.23 -13.84 4.29
C GLY A 57 19.29 -13.68 3.10
N VAL A 58 19.29 -14.65 2.19
CA VAL A 58 18.43 -14.65 0.99
C VAL A 58 16.93 -14.74 1.32
N ALA A 59 16.57 -15.30 2.47
CA ALA A 59 15.18 -15.39 2.91
C ALA A 59 14.60 -14.00 3.25
N GLY A 60 15.41 -13.03 3.63
CA GLY A 60 14.97 -11.68 3.94
C GLY A 60 14.29 -10.97 2.76
N PRO A 61 14.95 -10.80 1.59
CA PRO A 61 14.32 -10.25 0.40
C PRO A 61 13.08 -11.02 -0.05
N LEU A 62 13.09 -12.36 0.03
CA LEU A 62 11.93 -13.19 -0.30
C LEU A 62 10.76 -12.94 0.65
N LEU A 63 11.03 -12.75 1.94
CA LEU A 63 10.02 -12.40 2.93
C LEU A 63 9.40 -11.04 2.63
N ILE A 64 10.20 -10.04 2.27
CA ILE A 64 9.72 -8.71 1.88
C ILE A 64 8.82 -8.81 0.64
N LEU A 65 9.23 -9.56 -0.38
CA LEU A 65 8.39 -9.81 -1.56
C LEU A 65 7.09 -10.53 -1.18
N ALA A 66 7.15 -11.52 -0.30
CA ALA A 66 5.97 -12.22 0.20
C ALA A 66 5.03 -11.28 0.95
N LEU A 67 5.55 -10.37 1.78
CA LEU A 67 4.75 -9.33 2.43
C LEU A 67 4.09 -8.42 1.41
N ALA A 68 4.83 -7.92 0.42
CA ALA A 68 4.26 -7.11 -0.65
C ALA A 68 3.13 -7.85 -1.41
N LEU A 69 3.26 -9.17 -1.62
CA LEU A 69 2.22 -10.00 -2.23
C LEU A 69 1.01 -10.21 -1.29
N ILE A 70 1.25 -10.43 -0.01
CA ILE A 70 0.20 -10.56 1.01
C ILE A 70 -0.62 -9.27 1.08
N HIS A 71 -0.02 -8.09 0.84
CA HIS A 71 -0.72 -6.80 0.79
C HIS A 71 -1.81 -6.75 -0.29
N ALA A 72 -1.76 -7.62 -1.30
CA ALA A 72 -2.85 -7.78 -2.26
C ALA A 72 -4.18 -8.13 -1.58
N VAL A 73 -4.13 -8.91 -0.49
CA VAL A 73 -5.31 -9.45 0.22
C VAL A 73 -5.47 -8.83 1.61
N VAL A 74 -4.35 -8.62 2.30
CA VAL A 74 -4.31 -8.14 3.70
C VAL A 74 -3.88 -6.68 3.70
N PHE A 75 -4.75 -5.81 4.20
CA PHE A 75 -4.43 -4.38 4.31
C PHE A 75 -3.55 -4.11 5.54
N TYR A 76 -2.38 -3.53 5.32
CA TYR A 76 -1.48 -3.01 6.36
C TYR A 76 -0.75 -1.76 5.81
N PRO A 77 -0.16 -0.91 6.67
CA PRO A 77 0.64 0.23 6.21
C PRO A 77 1.90 -0.25 5.46
N ALA A 78 1.89 -0.10 4.14
CA ALA A 78 2.95 -0.55 3.23
C ALA A 78 4.29 0.14 3.52
N GLU A 79 4.22 1.39 3.96
CA GLU A 79 5.35 2.26 4.28
C GLU A 79 6.25 1.67 5.37
N ILE A 80 5.68 0.86 6.29
CA ILE A 80 6.46 0.16 7.33
C ILE A 80 7.39 -0.86 6.70
N VAL A 81 6.92 -1.62 5.69
CA VAL A 81 7.74 -2.61 5.00
C VAL A 81 8.78 -1.94 4.12
N ASP A 82 8.42 -0.84 3.44
CA ASP A 82 9.35 -0.02 2.67
C ASP A 82 10.49 0.51 3.56
N ALA A 83 10.14 1.06 4.74
CA ALA A 83 11.12 1.57 5.69
C ALA A 83 12.00 0.45 6.27
N ALA A 84 11.42 -0.71 6.62
CA ALA A 84 12.18 -1.86 7.09
C ALA A 84 13.16 -2.35 6.02
N ALA A 85 12.75 -2.42 4.75
CA ALA A 85 13.62 -2.76 3.65
C ALA A 85 14.78 -1.75 3.51
N GLY A 86 14.47 -0.45 3.60
CA GLY A 86 15.48 0.62 3.56
C GLY A 86 16.48 0.53 4.70
N PHE A 87 16.01 0.22 5.90
CA PHE A 87 16.84 0.04 7.09
C PHE A 87 17.84 -1.11 6.92
N VAL A 88 17.38 -2.24 6.39
CA VAL A 88 18.21 -3.47 6.28
C VAL A 88 19.14 -3.42 5.07
N TYR A 89 18.60 -3.12 3.88
CA TYR A 89 19.31 -3.28 2.62
C TYR A 89 19.92 -1.99 2.07
N GLY A 90 19.64 -0.85 2.72
CA GLY A 90 20.02 0.46 2.20
C GLY A 90 19.13 0.91 1.05
N PHE A 91 19.37 2.13 0.55
CA PHE A 91 18.43 2.82 -0.34
C PHE A 91 18.19 2.11 -1.67
N PHE A 92 19.23 1.89 -2.47
CA PHE A 92 19.05 1.38 -3.84
C PHE A 92 18.54 -0.06 -3.92
N PRO A 93 19.12 -1.03 -3.17
CA PRO A 93 18.62 -2.40 -3.18
C PRO A 93 17.17 -2.49 -2.68
N ALA A 94 16.84 -1.77 -1.59
CA ALA A 94 15.50 -1.74 -1.05
C ALA A 94 14.49 -1.11 -2.02
N LEU A 95 14.86 0.01 -2.66
CA LEU A 95 13.99 0.66 -3.64
C LEU A 95 13.65 -0.27 -4.80
N LEU A 96 14.64 -0.95 -5.37
CA LEU A 96 14.43 -1.90 -6.47
C LEU A 96 13.56 -3.08 -6.02
N LEU A 97 13.84 -3.63 -4.85
CA LEU A 97 13.09 -4.74 -4.27
C LEU A 97 11.62 -4.37 -4.04
N MET A 98 11.39 -3.21 -3.41
CA MET A 98 10.02 -2.76 -3.09
C MET A 98 9.26 -2.39 -4.36
N MET A 99 9.88 -1.69 -5.32
CA MET A 99 9.23 -1.37 -6.60
C MET A 99 8.84 -2.64 -7.38
N ALA A 100 9.71 -3.66 -7.40
CA ALA A 100 9.39 -4.95 -7.97
C ALA A 100 8.21 -5.61 -7.22
N GLY A 101 8.27 -5.66 -5.89
CA GLY A 101 7.22 -6.23 -5.04
C GLY A 101 5.86 -5.58 -5.26
N TRP A 102 5.80 -4.24 -5.24
CA TRP A 102 4.55 -3.50 -5.48
C TRP A 102 4.02 -3.69 -6.89
N LEU A 103 4.89 -3.72 -7.89
CA LEU A 103 4.47 -3.96 -9.26
C LEU A 103 3.91 -5.38 -9.43
N PHE A 104 4.59 -6.39 -8.89
CA PHE A 104 4.09 -7.78 -8.92
C PHE A 104 2.77 -7.93 -8.16
N SER A 105 2.67 -7.38 -6.96
CA SER A 105 1.43 -7.39 -6.18
C SER A 105 0.28 -6.72 -6.94
N GLY A 106 0.55 -5.55 -7.53
CA GLY A 106 -0.42 -4.84 -8.36
C GLY A 106 -0.87 -5.63 -9.58
N LEU A 107 0.05 -6.28 -10.28
CA LEU A 107 -0.26 -7.11 -11.46
C LEU A 107 -1.09 -8.35 -11.10
N ILE A 108 -0.85 -8.96 -9.94
CA ILE A 108 -1.66 -10.06 -9.42
C ILE A 108 -3.08 -9.58 -9.13
N CYS A 109 -3.24 -8.47 -8.39
CA CYS A 109 -4.55 -7.87 -8.14
C CYS A 109 -5.27 -7.51 -9.45
N PHE A 110 -4.53 -6.93 -10.41
CA PHE A 110 -5.04 -6.60 -11.74
C PHE A 110 -5.50 -7.83 -12.51
N ALA A 111 -4.71 -8.91 -12.52
CA ALA A 111 -5.07 -10.16 -13.20
C ALA A 111 -6.31 -10.82 -12.56
N ILE A 112 -6.41 -10.81 -11.24
CA ILE A 112 -7.60 -11.28 -10.53
C ILE A 112 -8.80 -10.39 -10.87
N GLY A 113 -8.61 -9.06 -10.90
CA GLY A 113 -9.62 -8.09 -11.32
C GLY A 113 -10.14 -8.38 -12.72
N HIS A 114 -9.23 -8.64 -13.64
CA HIS A 114 -9.55 -8.91 -15.03
C HIS A 114 -10.33 -10.22 -15.24
N SER A 115 -10.05 -11.26 -14.44
CA SER A 115 -10.58 -12.61 -14.64
C SER A 115 -11.81 -12.94 -13.79
N VAL A 116 -11.83 -12.53 -12.51
CA VAL A 116 -12.79 -13.07 -11.54
C VAL A 116 -13.49 -11.99 -10.70
N ALA A 117 -12.92 -10.79 -10.61
CA ALA A 117 -13.35 -9.84 -9.59
C ALA A 117 -14.63 -9.07 -9.91
N ARG A 118 -15.10 -9.02 -11.18
CA ARG A 118 -16.31 -8.27 -11.53
C ARG A 118 -17.50 -8.67 -10.65
N PRO A 119 -17.87 -9.96 -10.52
CA PRO A 119 -18.97 -10.37 -9.64
C PRO A 119 -18.71 -10.12 -8.15
N LEU A 120 -17.43 -10.14 -7.73
CA LEU A 120 -17.07 -9.85 -6.34
C LEU A 120 -17.15 -8.35 -6.04
N LEU A 121 -16.67 -7.51 -6.94
CA LEU A 121 -16.72 -6.06 -6.80
C LEU A 121 -18.15 -5.54 -6.86
N ASP A 122 -19.01 -6.11 -7.71
CA ASP A 122 -20.44 -5.83 -7.76
C ASP A 122 -21.12 -6.15 -6.42
N ARG A 123 -20.73 -7.26 -5.77
CA ARG A 123 -21.23 -7.63 -4.44
C ARG A 123 -20.69 -6.75 -3.31
N TRP A 124 -19.45 -6.31 -3.41
CA TRP A 124 -18.77 -5.53 -2.34
C TRP A 124 -19.10 -4.05 -2.40
N LEU A 125 -19.04 -3.47 -3.58
CA LEU A 125 -19.25 -2.04 -3.80
C LEU A 125 -20.70 -1.71 -4.12
N GLY A 126 -21.47 -2.69 -4.63
CA GLY A 126 -22.75 -2.52 -5.31
C GLY A 126 -22.55 -2.13 -6.77
N GLU A 127 -23.40 -2.70 -7.65
CA GLU A 127 -23.30 -2.58 -9.10
C GLU A 127 -23.17 -1.13 -9.58
N GLU A 128 -24.03 -0.22 -9.12
CA GLU A 128 -23.97 1.19 -9.48
C GLU A 128 -22.66 1.91 -9.11
N ARG A 129 -22.05 1.55 -7.97
CA ARG A 129 -20.79 2.17 -7.56
C ARG A 129 -19.62 1.64 -8.39
N PHE A 130 -19.65 0.35 -8.69
CA PHE A 130 -18.64 -0.27 -9.52
C PHE A 130 -18.69 0.27 -10.94
N GLU A 131 -19.85 0.35 -11.57
CA GLU A 131 -20.02 0.96 -12.90
C GLU A 131 -19.54 2.41 -12.97
N ARG A 132 -19.79 3.19 -11.92
CA ARG A 132 -19.24 4.57 -11.82
C ARG A 132 -17.72 4.59 -11.76
N ILE A 133 -17.10 3.69 -11.00
CA ILE A 133 -15.64 3.57 -10.92
C ILE A 133 -15.08 3.14 -12.27
N GLU A 134 -15.69 2.13 -12.91
CA GLU A 134 -15.30 1.64 -14.24
C GLU A 134 -15.35 2.77 -15.28
N ALA A 135 -16.47 3.47 -15.39
CA ALA A 135 -16.63 4.60 -16.29
C ALA A 135 -15.66 5.76 -15.99
N MET A 136 -15.35 5.98 -14.72
CA MET A 136 -14.38 7.00 -14.30
C MET A 136 -12.95 6.61 -14.72
N ILE A 137 -12.57 5.34 -14.54
CA ILE A 137 -11.26 4.81 -14.97
C ILE A 137 -11.12 4.85 -16.49
N GLU A 138 -12.16 4.47 -17.22
CA GLU A 138 -12.16 4.52 -18.69
C GLU A 138 -11.99 5.95 -19.21
N ARG A 139 -12.79 6.89 -18.69
CA ARG A 139 -12.75 8.31 -19.11
C ARG A 139 -11.49 9.04 -18.63
N GLY A 140 -11.04 8.76 -17.41
CA GLY A 140 -9.90 9.43 -16.81
C GLY A 140 -8.53 8.91 -17.30
N GLY A 141 -8.51 7.70 -17.88
CA GLY A 141 -7.32 7.12 -18.48
C GLY A 141 -6.10 7.04 -17.56
N ALA A 142 -4.92 7.20 -18.14
CA ALA A 142 -3.66 7.16 -17.40
C ALA A 142 -3.50 8.27 -16.34
N PRO A 143 -3.88 9.54 -16.58
CA PRO A 143 -3.78 10.59 -15.57
C PRO A 143 -4.58 10.29 -14.31
N LEU A 144 -5.77 9.70 -14.44
CA LEU A 144 -6.57 9.32 -13.28
C LEU A 144 -5.92 8.18 -12.51
N LEU A 145 -5.45 7.12 -13.19
CA LEU A 145 -4.76 6.02 -12.53
C LEU A 145 -3.52 6.50 -11.76
N LEU A 146 -2.75 7.39 -12.37
CA LEU A 146 -1.60 8.00 -11.73
C LEU A 146 -2.00 8.83 -10.50
N ALA A 147 -3.03 9.67 -10.62
CA ALA A 147 -3.55 10.45 -9.50
C ALA A 147 -4.04 9.56 -8.34
N MET A 148 -4.74 8.47 -8.64
CA MET A 148 -5.21 7.50 -7.63
C MET A 148 -4.05 6.77 -6.92
N ARG A 149 -2.87 6.70 -7.55
CA ARG A 149 -1.66 6.13 -6.95
C ARG A 149 -0.87 7.15 -6.13
N LEU A 150 -0.80 8.38 -6.61
CA LEU A 150 -0.12 9.47 -5.90
C LEU A 150 -0.88 9.93 -4.65
N ILE A 151 -2.21 9.77 -4.66
CA ILE A 151 -3.07 10.17 -3.55
C ILE A 151 -3.47 8.91 -2.78
N PRO A 152 -2.91 8.64 -1.60
CA PRO A 152 -3.10 7.38 -0.87
C PRO A 152 -4.44 7.32 -0.13
N ILE A 153 -5.55 7.71 -0.80
CA ILE A 153 -6.90 7.66 -0.24
C ILE A 153 -7.58 6.34 -0.58
N VAL A 154 -7.29 5.82 -1.79
CA VAL A 154 -7.89 4.58 -2.26
C VAL A 154 -6.88 3.45 -2.04
N PRO A 155 -7.29 2.35 -1.38
CA PRO A 155 -6.40 1.22 -1.16
C PRO A 155 -5.78 0.71 -2.47
N PHE A 156 -4.48 0.42 -2.43
CA PHE A 156 -3.69 -0.06 -3.56
C PHE A 156 -4.34 -1.23 -4.30
N SER A 157 -4.74 -2.25 -3.54
CA SER A 157 -5.37 -3.46 -4.08
C SER A 157 -6.70 -3.14 -4.76
N LEU A 158 -7.52 -2.26 -4.19
CA LEU A 158 -8.81 -1.88 -4.77
C LEU A 158 -8.65 -1.20 -6.14
N VAL A 159 -7.71 -0.25 -6.27
CA VAL A 159 -7.40 0.39 -7.56
C VAL A 159 -6.92 -0.63 -8.58
N SER A 160 -6.11 -1.60 -8.14
CA SER A 160 -5.57 -2.65 -9.01
C SER A 160 -6.66 -3.60 -9.50
N TYR A 161 -7.54 -4.05 -8.60
CA TYR A 161 -8.71 -4.86 -8.96
C TYR A 161 -9.66 -4.12 -9.90
N ALA A 162 -9.99 -2.87 -9.60
CA ALA A 162 -10.88 -2.07 -10.42
C ALA A 162 -10.30 -1.80 -11.82
N ALA A 163 -9.00 -1.50 -11.91
CA ALA A 163 -8.33 -1.31 -13.21
C ALA A 163 -8.32 -2.60 -14.05
N GLY A 164 -8.16 -3.77 -13.41
CA GLY A 164 -8.25 -5.06 -14.08
C GLY A 164 -9.66 -5.35 -14.58
N ALA A 165 -10.68 -5.13 -13.75
CA ALA A 165 -12.08 -5.33 -14.10
C ALA A 165 -12.54 -4.35 -15.18
N ALA A 166 -12.09 -3.09 -15.16
CA ALA A 166 -12.31 -2.09 -16.21
C ALA A 166 -11.48 -2.35 -17.50
N ARG A 167 -10.78 -3.49 -17.57
CA ARG A 167 -9.98 -3.90 -18.74
C ARG A 167 -8.97 -2.84 -19.21
N VAL A 168 -8.39 -2.10 -18.27
CA VAL A 168 -7.28 -1.18 -18.58
C VAL A 168 -6.16 -1.96 -19.29
N PRO A 169 -5.51 -1.42 -20.34
CA PRO A 169 -4.38 -2.07 -20.96
C PRO A 169 -3.26 -2.36 -19.93
N PRO A 170 -2.73 -3.60 -19.82
CA PRO A 170 -1.76 -3.99 -18.78
C PRO A 170 -0.52 -3.09 -18.74
N TRP A 171 -0.04 -2.65 -19.90
CA TRP A 171 1.07 -1.70 -19.98
C TRP A 171 0.74 -0.36 -19.32
N ARG A 172 -0.45 0.19 -19.59
CA ARG A 172 -0.90 1.44 -18.96
C ARG A 172 -0.97 1.30 -17.45
N PHE A 173 -1.51 0.18 -16.97
CA PHE A 173 -1.56 -0.13 -15.54
C PHE A 173 -0.16 -0.23 -14.93
N ALA A 174 0.77 -0.97 -15.58
CA ALA A 174 2.10 -1.20 -15.05
C ALA A 174 2.90 0.10 -14.85
N TRP A 175 3.00 0.94 -15.90
CA TRP A 175 3.79 2.17 -15.77
C TRP A 175 3.14 3.23 -14.86
N THR A 176 1.79 3.34 -14.84
CA THR A 176 1.11 4.26 -13.93
C THR A 176 1.26 3.81 -12.47
N THR A 177 1.28 2.49 -12.23
CA THR A 177 1.56 1.93 -10.90
C THR A 177 3.01 2.20 -10.49
N ALA A 178 3.98 1.91 -11.37
CA ALA A 178 5.39 2.14 -11.08
C ALA A 178 5.68 3.63 -10.78
N LEU A 179 5.25 4.54 -11.64
CA LEU A 179 5.48 5.98 -11.43
C LEU A 179 4.67 6.54 -10.26
N GLY A 180 3.45 6.07 -10.05
CA GLY A 180 2.59 6.57 -8.98
C GLY A 180 3.05 6.15 -7.58
N TYR A 181 3.63 4.95 -7.44
CA TYR A 181 4.18 4.45 -6.18
C TYR A 181 5.61 4.91 -5.90
N LEU A 182 6.36 5.26 -6.94
CA LEU A 182 7.76 5.67 -6.80
C LEU A 182 7.99 6.76 -5.74
N PRO A 183 7.23 7.87 -5.68
CA PRO A 183 7.50 8.92 -4.71
C PRO A 183 7.34 8.45 -3.25
N ILE A 184 6.26 7.73 -2.93
CA ILE A 184 6.02 7.26 -1.57
C ILE A 184 7.04 6.19 -1.18
N THR A 185 7.37 5.25 -2.08
CA THR A 185 8.38 4.22 -1.84
C THR A 185 9.76 4.84 -1.63
N VAL A 186 10.15 5.85 -2.44
CA VAL A 186 11.42 6.57 -2.25
C VAL A 186 11.48 7.22 -0.87
N ILE A 187 10.42 7.91 -0.45
CA ILE A 187 10.36 8.58 0.85
C ILE A 187 10.46 7.55 1.98
N SER A 188 9.67 6.48 1.92
CA SER A 188 9.61 5.46 2.98
C SER A 188 10.91 4.67 3.08
N VAL A 189 11.47 4.25 1.95
CA VAL A 189 12.78 3.55 1.91
C VAL A 189 13.89 4.46 2.42
N TYR A 190 13.93 5.72 1.96
CA TYR A 190 14.92 6.68 2.43
C TYR A 190 14.81 6.94 3.93
N PHE A 191 13.61 7.12 4.45
CA PHE A 191 13.34 7.22 5.89
C PHE A 191 13.91 6.01 6.63
N GLY A 192 13.68 4.80 6.12
CA GLY A 192 14.23 3.56 6.67
C GLY A 192 15.74 3.58 6.80
N THR A 193 16.46 4.07 5.79
CA THR A 193 17.95 4.14 5.82
C THR A 193 18.50 5.06 6.91
N ARG A 194 17.65 5.94 7.47
CA ARG A 194 18.02 6.93 8.49
C ARG A 194 17.55 6.57 9.89
N LEU A 195 16.89 5.43 10.08
CA LEU A 195 16.37 5.01 11.39
C LEU A 195 17.47 4.89 12.47
N GLU A 196 18.71 4.55 12.08
CA GLU A 196 19.87 4.62 12.99
C GLU A 196 20.28 6.09 13.18
N GLY A 197 19.99 6.66 14.30
CA GLY A 197 20.39 8.03 14.66
C GLY A 197 19.36 9.12 14.44
N LEU A 198 18.11 8.75 14.17
CA LEU A 198 17.03 9.74 14.07
C LEU A 198 16.78 10.42 15.41
N SER A 199 17.03 11.73 15.45
CA SER A 199 16.38 12.61 16.38
C SER A 199 15.01 13.01 15.80
N LEU A 200 13.97 13.07 16.64
CA LEU A 200 12.65 13.60 16.25
C LEU A 200 12.72 15.05 15.75
N THR A 201 13.84 15.72 16.00
CA THR A 201 14.15 17.08 15.54
C THR A 201 14.94 17.12 14.23
N ASP A 202 15.28 15.96 13.64
CA ASP A 202 16.01 15.90 12.38
C ASP A 202 15.15 16.55 11.26
N PRO A 203 15.69 17.55 10.53
CA PRO A 203 14.98 18.22 9.44
C PRO A 203 14.43 17.28 8.38
N LEU A 204 15.07 16.11 8.17
CA LEU A 204 14.62 15.10 7.23
C LEU A 204 13.40 14.31 7.76
N VAL A 205 13.34 14.04 9.07
CA VAL A 205 12.17 13.43 9.71
C VAL A 205 10.99 14.39 9.65
N LEU A 206 11.22 15.64 10.01
CA LEU A 206 10.19 16.68 9.95
C LEU A 206 9.75 16.93 8.51
N GLY A 207 10.69 16.96 7.56
CA GLY A 207 10.40 17.15 6.13
C GLY A 207 9.60 15.98 5.53
N SER A 208 9.96 14.74 5.84
CA SER A 208 9.21 13.55 5.37
C SER A 208 7.82 13.45 6.01
N ALA A 209 7.70 13.76 7.30
CA ALA A 209 6.41 13.84 7.98
C ALA A 209 5.53 14.96 7.40
N ALA A 210 6.11 16.13 7.13
CA ALA A 210 5.42 17.25 6.49
C ALA A 210 4.98 16.91 5.06
N ALA A 211 5.84 16.25 4.27
CA ALA A 211 5.50 15.80 2.92
C ALA A 211 4.35 14.78 2.92
N LEU A 212 4.38 13.81 3.84
CA LEU A 212 3.31 12.85 4.02
C LEU A 212 1.99 13.54 4.42
N LEU A 213 2.05 14.48 5.36
CA LEU A 213 0.89 15.26 5.79
C LEU A 213 0.32 16.10 4.63
N LEU A 214 1.17 16.74 3.82
CA LEU A 214 0.75 17.51 2.66
C LEU A 214 0.11 16.62 1.59
N LEU A 215 0.63 15.40 1.36
CA LEU A 215 0.03 14.43 0.45
C LEU A 215 -1.36 13.99 0.95
N LEU A 216 -1.50 13.71 2.24
CA LEU A 216 -2.78 13.33 2.85
C LEU A 216 -3.80 14.48 2.80
N LEU A 217 -3.39 15.69 3.15
CA LEU A 217 -4.26 16.87 3.13
C LEU A 217 -4.62 17.27 1.69
N GLY A 218 -3.66 17.25 0.77
CA GLY A 218 -3.89 17.51 -0.65
C GLY A 218 -4.83 16.50 -1.27
N GLY A 219 -4.65 15.22 -0.95
CA GLY A 219 -5.53 14.15 -1.37
C GLY A 219 -6.96 14.32 -0.84
N HIS A 220 -7.10 14.60 0.45
CA HIS A 220 -8.40 14.87 1.06
C HIS A 220 -9.11 16.08 0.42
N TRP A 221 -8.38 17.14 0.14
CA TRP A 221 -8.91 18.33 -0.51
C TRP A 221 -9.39 18.07 -1.96
N VAL A 222 -8.61 17.29 -2.74
CA VAL A 222 -8.98 16.90 -4.11
C VAL A 222 -10.26 16.07 -4.12
N VAL A 223 -10.36 15.07 -3.21
CA VAL A 223 -11.57 14.24 -3.10
C VAL A 223 -12.78 15.08 -2.70
N ARG A 224 -12.66 15.97 -1.72
CA ARG A 224 -13.76 16.89 -1.34
C ARG A 224 -14.21 17.76 -2.50
N ARG A 225 -13.28 18.31 -3.29
CA ARG A 225 -13.64 19.13 -4.47
C ARG A 225 -14.32 18.33 -5.57
N GLN A 226 -13.91 17.09 -5.80
CA GLN A 226 -14.56 16.23 -6.80
C GLN A 226 -15.94 15.78 -6.33
N SER A 227 -16.10 15.41 -5.06
CA SER A 227 -17.40 15.06 -4.48
C SER A 227 -18.41 16.22 -4.55
N ALA A 228 -17.94 17.45 -4.36
CA ALA A 228 -18.77 18.65 -4.48
C ALA A 228 -19.20 18.99 -5.94
N ARG A 229 -18.47 18.45 -6.95
CA ARG A 229 -18.83 18.63 -8.37
C ARG A 229 -19.74 17.54 -8.92
N ILE A 230 -19.93 16.46 -8.18
CA ILE A 230 -20.73 15.28 -8.56
C ILE A 230 -22.07 15.24 -7.79
N ALA A 231 -22.22 16.09 -6.78
CA ALA A 231 -23.51 16.29 -6.12
C ALA A 231 -24.47 16.99 -7.08
N PRO A 232 -25.69 16.43 -7.31
CA PRO A 232 -26.72 17.00 -8.19
C PRO A 232 -27.20 18.36 -7.69
#